data_a518f64d0f6614a81276d7e0b342b4a1
#
_entry.id   a518f64d0f6614a81276d7e0b342b4a1
#
_cell.length_a   1.000
_cell.length_b   1.000
_cell.length_c   1.000
_cell.angle_alpha   90.00
_cell.angle_beta   90.00
_cell.angle_gamma   90.00
#
_symmetry.space_group_name_H-M   'P 1'
#
loop_
_entity.id
_entity.type
_entity.pdbx_description
1 polymer ?
#
loop_
_entity_poly.entity_id
_entity_poly.type
_entity_poly.pdbx_seq_one_letter_code
_entity_poly.pdbx_strand_id
1 'polypeptide(L)'
;MSTHIPLAPRAPITILPPMTQDPAGSLLSLPPPQVPTDALAALAATHWQVTGTLHPLTSERDQNHRLDTATASFTLKLANPAEPPPLTEFQTQALVHVASTAPDLPTPRVIPARDARTILPTPNGALRLFTWLPGTPLAHLPRTPNLAGAIGAALGRLDATLASFHHPAAAHHLLWDIQNACDLAPLTPSLPADLRPRITTFLDHFANQTAPALAELPHQVIHGDFNPHNLLADPKQPDHLTGILDFGDMTLSHRICDLAVAASYLIEPSDPATLLVPLTRAYHRANPLTAQEIRLLPDLITARLVTTLTITAWRASRYPANAPYILRNAPTSRAGLDALTDPTALAQTLLLACESPT
;
A
#
# COMPACT_ATOMS: atom_id res chain seq x y z
N MET A 1 41.99 -25.60 10.28
CA MET A 1 41.61 -25.77 8.85
C MET A 1 40.13 -25.40 8.74
N SER A 2 39.83 -24.14 8.41
CA SER A 2 38.45 -23.67 8.19
C SER A 2 38.09 -23.89 6.72
N THR A 3 37.11 -24.73 6.48
CA THR A 3 36.55 -24.99 5.16
C THR A 3 35.56 -23.89 4.81
N HIS A 4 35.96 -22.99 3.91
CA HIS A 4 35.07 -22.08 3.23
C HIS A 4 34.15 -22.88 2.27
N ILE A 5 32.84 -22.84 2.51
CA ILE A 5 31.83 -23.29 1.57
C ILE A 5 31.55 -22.11 0.62
N PRO A 6 31.78 -22.26 -0.71
CA PRO A 6 31.46 -21.18 -1.66
C PRO A 6 29.94 -21.05 -1.81
N LEU A 7 29.44 -19.83 -1.68
CA LEU A 7 28.05 -19.49 -2.03
C LEU A 7 27.82 -19.75 -3.53
N ALA A 8 26.74 -20.48 -3.84
CA ALA A 8 26.32 -20.72 -5.22
C ALA A 8 25.93 -19.40 -5.90
N PRO A 9 26.20 -19.25 -7.22
CA PRO A 9 25.82 -18.05 -7.96
C PRO A 9 24.28 -17.91 -7.99
N ARG A 10 23.79 -16.70 -7.65
CA ARG A 10 22.37 -16.36 -7.75
C ARG A 10 21.92 -16.49 -9.21
N ALA A 11 20.81 -17.21 -9.43
CA ALA A 11 20.16 -17.26 -10.73
C ALA A 11 19.73 -15.84 -11.16
N PRO A 12 19.83 -15.49 -12.45
CA PRO A 12 19.40 -14.18 -12.94
C PRO A 12 17.89 -14.02 -12.73
N ILE A 13 17.50 -12.89 -12.14
CA ILE A 13 16.10 -12.48 -12.03
C ILE A 13 15.59 -12.26 -13.46
N THR A 14 14.68 -13.11 -13.91
CA THR A 14 13.99 -12.91 -15.19
C THR A 14 13.01 -11.76 -15.02
N ILE A 15 13.43 -10.55 -15.42
CA ILE A 15 12.55 -9.39 -15.51
C ILE A 15 11.57 -9.70 -16.66
N LEU A 16 10.27 -9.76 -16.35
CA LEU A 16 9.22 -9.81 -17.37
C LEU A 16 9.35 -8.56 -18.26
N PRO A 17 9.23 -8.70 -19.61
CA PRO A 17 9.39 -7.55 -20.50
C PRO A 17 8.39 -6.45 -20.14
N PRO A 18 8.76 -5.15 -20.30
CA PRO A 18 7.86 -4.05 -20.05
C PRO A 18 6.65 -4.17 -20.95
N MET A 19 5.45 -4.12 -20.35
CA MET A 19 4.18 -4.16 -21.08
C MET A 19 4.05 -2.87 -21.90
N THR A 20 4.33 -2.96 -23.18
CA THR A 20 4.20 -1.87 -24.16
C THR A 20 2.72 -1.65 -24.44
N GLN A 21 2.07 -0.64 -23.85
CA GLN A 21 0.94 0.15 -24.33
C GLN A 21 0.09 0.84 -23.26
N ASP A 22 0.12 0.42 -21.99
CA ASP A 22 -0.54 1.15 -20.90
C ASP A 22 0.41 1.27 -19.70
N PRO A 23 0.99 2.47 -19.41
CA PRO A 23 1.91 2.67 -18.29
C PRO A 23 1.33 2.31 -16.92
N ALA A 24 -0.02 2.31 -16.80
CA ALA A 24 -0.72 1.95 -15.57
C ALA A 24 -1.13 0.46 -15.51
N GLY A 25 -0.86 -0.31 -16.56
CA GLY A 25 -1.27 -1.71 -16.68
C GLY A 25 -2.78 -1.90 -16.91
N SER A 26 -3.16 -3.05 -17.47
CA SER A 26 -4.57 -3.39 -17.77
C SER A 26 -5.48 -3.44 -16.52
N LEU A 27 -4.89 -3.66 -15.33
CA LEU A 27 -5.63 -3.76 -14.06
C LEU A 27 -6.31 -2.45 -13.63
N LEU A 28 -5.76 -1.28 -14.01
CA LEU A 28 -6.36 0.03 -13.69
C LEU A 28 -7.46 0.47 -14.67
N SER A 29 -7.61 -0.23 -15.78
CA SER A 29 -8.53 0.13 -16.87
C SER A 29 -9.77 -0.75 -16.95
N LEU A 30 -9.81 -1.90 -16.27
CA LEU A 30 -10.93 -2.83 -16.32
C LEU A 30 -11.90 -2.61 -15.15
N PRO A 31 -13.24 -2.62 -15.41
CA PRO A 31 -14.23 -2.51 -14.35
C PRO A 31 -14.20 -3.73 -13.43
N PRO A 32 -14.67 -3.58 -12.18
CA PRO A 32 -14.87 -4.72 -11.28
C PRO A 32 -15.79 -5.76 -11.89
N PRO A 33 -15.61 -7.05 -11.58
CA PRO A 33 -16.55 -8.09 -11.95
C PRO A 33 -17.94 -7.80 -11.39
N GLN A 34 -18.99 -8.27 -12.07
CA GLN A 34 -20.40 -8.07 -11.68
C GLN A 34 -21.10 -9.42 -11.61
N VAL A 35 -20.74 -10.22 -10.63
CA VAL A 35 -21.40 -11.51 -10.35
C VAL A 35 -22.62 -11.26 -9.47
N PRO A 36 -23.81 -11.84 -9.78
CA PRO A 36 -24.98 -11.71 -8.93
C PRO A 36 -24.73 -12.14 -7.49
N THR A 37 -25.28 -11.39 -6.53
CA THR A 37 -25.04 -11.59 -5.10
C THR A 37 -25.48 -12.97 -4.61
N ASP A 38 -26.58 -13.51 -5.15
CA ASP A 38 -27.07 -14.86 -4.88
C ASP A 38 -26.11 -15.96 -5.36
N ALA A 39 -25.47 -15.76 -6.51
CA ALA A 39 -24.43 -16.66 -7.01
C ALA A 39 -23.19 -16.66 -6.10
N LEU A 40 -22.76 -15.49 -5.62
CA LEU A 40 -21.67 -15.39 -4.65
C LEU A 40 -22.04 -16.03 -3.31
N ALA A 41 -23.27 -15.84 -2.83
CA ALA A 41 -23.78 -16.49 -1.61
C ALA A 41 -23.79 -18.01 -1.74
N ALA A 42 -24.21 -18.54 -2.89
CA ALA A 42 -24.19 -19.98 -3.16
C ALA A 42 -22.77 -20.54 -3.16
N LEU A 43 -21.78 -19.83 -3.73
CA LEU A 43 -20.37 -20.22 -3.66
C LEU A 43 -19.83 -20.22 -2.22
N ALA A 44 -20.16 -19.21 -1.42
CA ALA A 44 -19.77 -19.14 0.00
C ALA A 44 -20.35 -20.31 0.80
N ALA A 45 -21.65 -20.61 0.60
CA ALA A 45 -22.32 -21.74 1.25
C ALA A 45 -21.71 -23.10 0.84
N THR A 46 -21.40 -23.28 -0.45
CA THR A 46 -20.87 -24.54 -0.98
C THR A 46 -19.44 -24.80 -0.51
N HIS A 47 -18.56 -23.80 -0.61
CA HIS A 47 -17.12 -24.01 -0.41
C HIS A 47 -16.66 -23.75 1.03
N TRP A 48 -17.29 -22.83 1.75
CA TRP A 48 -16.93 -22.51 3.14
C TRP A 48 -17.97 -22.94 4.17
N GLN A 49 -19.17 -23.39 3.74
CA GLN A 49 -20.33 -23.65 4.61
C GLN A 49 -20.75 -22.39 5.41
N VAL A 50 -20.54 -21.22 4.82
CA VAL A 50 -20.91 -19.94 5.43
C VAL A 50 -22.15 -19.43 4.70
N THR A 51 -23.23 -19.26 5.46
CA THR A 51 -24.51 -18.71 4.97
C THR A 51 -24.84 -17.43 5.72
N GLY A 52 -25.33 -16.43 5.00
CA GLY A 52 -25.65 -15.13 5.59
C GLY A 52 -26.08 -14.12 4.54
N THR A 53 -26.14 -12.85 4.92
CA THR A 53 -26.52 -11.74 4.05
C THR A 53 -25.26 -11.08 3.51
N LEU A 54 -25.18 -10.92 2.19
CA LEU A 54 -24.10 -10.21 1.50
C LEU A 54 -24.48 -8.74 1.31
N HIS A 55 -23.60 -7.84 1.77
CA HIS A 55 -23.68 -6.40 1.58
C HIS A 55 -22.52 -5.95 0.69
N PRO A 56 -22.77 -5.29 -0.46
CA PRO A 56 -21.72 -4.85 -1.35
C PRO A 56 -20.84 -3.80 -0.69
N LEU A 57 -19.52 -3.89 -0.94
CA LEU A 57 -18.52 -2.93 -0.52
C LEU A 57 -17.96 -2.19 -1.74
N THR A 58 -17.66 -0.91 -1.58
CA THR A 58 -17.02 -0.10 -2.64
C THR A 58 -15.61 -0.63 -2.92
N SER A 59 -15.30 -0.86 -4.18
CA SER A 59 -13.96 -1.25 -4.64
C SER A 59 -13.74 -0.72 -6.07
N GLU A 60 -12.49 -0.39 -6.39
CA GLU A 60 -12.11 0.09 -7.72
C GLU A 60 -11.90 -1.05 -8.72
N ARG A 61 -11.35 -2.17 -8.26
CA ARG A 61 -10.88 -3.28 -9.13
C ARG A 61 -11.63 -4.57 -8.92
N ASP A 62 -11.98 -4.87 -7.68
CA ASP A 62 -12.54 -6.16 -7.26
C ASP A 62 -14.03 -6.04 -6.94
N GLN A 63 -14.73 -7.16 -6.85
CA GLN A 63 -16.08 -7.19 -6.31
C GLN A 63 -16.02 -7.72 -4.88
N ASN A 64 -16.23 -6.82 -3.92
CA ASN A 64 -16.14 -7.12 -2.50
C ASN A 64 -17.49 -7.07 -1.81
N HIS A 65 -17.71 -7.98 -0.87
CA HIS A 65 -18.92 -8.01 -0.04
C HIS A 65 -18.56 -8.28 1.42
N ARG A 66 -19.29 -7.63 2.31
CA ARG A 66 -19.38 -8.09 3.70
C ARG A 66 -20.44 -9.17 3.78
N LEU A 67 -20.08 -10.33 4.32
CA LEU A 67 -20.98 -11.45 4.56
C LEU A 67 -21.29 -11.54 6.05
N ASP A 68 -22.51 -11.17 6.43
CA ASP A 68 -22.99 -11.23 7.82
C ASP A 68 -23.72 -12.54 8.06
N THR A 69 -23.25 -13.32 9.03
CA THR A 69 -23.88 -14.53 9.54
C THR A 69 -24.53 -14.27 10.91
N ALA A 70 -25.17 -15.28 11.48
CA ALA A 70 -25.74 -15.17 12.82
C ALA A 70 -24.69 -14.93 13.94
N THR A 71 -23.43 -15.31 13.71
CA THR A 71 -22.39 -15.33 14.75
C THR A 71 -21.15 -14.52 14.42
N ALA A 72 -20.89 -14.21 13.15
CA ALA A 72 -19.69 -13.53 12.69
C ALA A 72 -19.92 -12.81 11.37
N SER A 73 -19.02 -11.88 11.05
CA SER A 73 -18.95 -11.25 9.73
C SER A 73 -17.65 -11.64 9.03
N PHE A 74 -17.68 -11.66 7.69
CA PHE A 74 -16.58 -12.00 6.82
C PHE A 74 -16.47 -10.99 5.67
N THR A 75 -15.32 -10.93 5.04
CA THR A 75 -15.15 -10.27 3.73
C THR A 75 -15.03 -11.31 2.66
N LEU A 76 -15.99 -11.34 1.73
CA LEU A 76 -15.94 -12.16 0.52
C LEU A 76 -15.41 -11.28 -0.62
N LYS A 77 -14.24 -11.63 -1.16
CA LYS A 77 -13.52 -10.86 -2.18
C LYS A 77 -13.39 -11.67 -3.46
N LEU A 78 -13.96 -11.17 -4.54
CA LEU A 78 -13.77 -11.69 -5.91
C LEU A 78 -12.79 -10.78 -6.62
N ALA A 79 -11.58 -11.26 -6.84
CA ALA A 79 -10.54 -10.53 -7.56
C ALA A 79 -10.94 -10.33 -9.03
N ASN A 80 -10.50 -9.22 -9.63
CA ASN A 80 -10.69 -8.97 -11.05
C ASN A 80 -10.11 -10.13 -11.89
N PRO A 81 -10.80 -10.67 -12.89
CA PRO A 81 -10.29 -11.75 -13.73
C PRO A 81 -9.02 -11.37 -14.53
N ALA A 82 -8.73 -10.08 -14.66
CA ALA A 82 -7.49 -9.60 -15.25
C ALA A 82 -6.29 -9.64 -14.29
N GLU A 83 -6.52 -9.82 -12.98
CA GLU A 83 -5.42 -9.99 -12.03
C GLU A 83 -4.73 -11.33 -12.28
N PRO A 84 -3.42 -11.34 -12.55
CA PRO A 84 -2.68 -12.58 -12.74
C PRO A 84 -2.78 -13.48 -11.51
N PRO A 85 -3.10 -14.78 -11.64
CA PRO A 85 -3.21 -15.70 -10.51
C PRO A 85 -2.01 -15.69 -9.54
N PRO A 86 -0.74 -15.55 -9.99
CA PRO A 86 0.39 -15.44 -9.09
C PRO A 86 0.36 -14.20 -8.18
N LEU A 87 -0.29 -13.09 -8.57
CA LEU A 87 -0.45 -11.91 -7.71
C LEU A 87 -1.49 -12.16 -6.62
N THR A 88 -2.63 -12.77 -6.97
CA THR A 88 -3.62 -13.20 -5.98
C THR A 88 -3.02 -14.18 -4.96
N GLU A 89 -2.16 -15.10 -5.43
CA GLU A 89 -1.44 -16.04 -4.57
C GLU A 89 -0.46 -15.31 -3.64
N PHE A 90 0.34 -14.39 -4.17
CA PHE A 90 1.27 -13.55 -3.44
C PHE A 90 0.59 -12.80 -2.28
N GLN A 91 -0.50 -12.06 -2.56
CA GLN A 91 -1.29 -11.35 -1.56
C GLN A 91 -1.85 -12.29 -0.47
N THR A 92 -2.34 -13.46 -0.89
CA THR A 92 -2.94 -14.44 0.03
C THR A 92 -1.89 -15.07 0.94
N GLN A 93 -0.73 -15.47 0.39
CA GLN A 93 0.37 -16.04 1.16
C GLN A 93 1.02 -15.02 2.11
N ALA A 94 1.09 -13.74 1.73
CA ALA A 94 1.55 -12.67 2.60
C ALA A 94 0.65 -12.54 3.84
N LEU A 95 -0.68 -12.56 3.68
CA LEU A 95 -1.61 -12.53 4.81
C LEU A 95 -1.48 -13.76 5.71
N VAL A 96 -1.27 -14.95 5.14
CA VAL A 96 -1.00 -16.18 5.91
C VAL A 96 0.32 -16.06 6.68
N HIS A 97 1.38 -15.52 6.05
CA HIS A 97 2.66 -15.28 6.69
C HIS A 97 2.53 -14.30 7.86
N VAL A 98 1.88 -13.15 7.67
CA VAL A 98 1.63 -12.17 8.74
C VAL A 98 0.83 -12.80 9.88
N ALA A 99 -0.21 -13.58 9.56
CA ALA A 99 -1.03 -14.25 10.56
C ALA A 99 -0.24 -15.24 11.44
N SER A 100 0.77 -15.91 10.87
CA SER A 100 1.59 -16.88 11.59
C SER A 100 2.75 -16.23 12.37
N THR A 101 3.31 -15.13 11.84
CA THR A 101 4.53 -14.52 12.40
C THR A 101 4.21 -13.39 13.39
N ALA A 102 3.15 -12.62 13.14
CA ALA A 102 2.68 -11.53 13.99
C ALA A 102 1.15 -11.61 14.18
N PRO A 103 0.66 -12.62 14.95
CA PRO A 103 -0.77 -12.88 15.08
C PRO A 103 -1.58 -11.76 15.73
N ASP A 104 -0.94 -10.85 16.42
CA ASP A 104 -1.54 -9.68 17.07
C ASP A 104 -1.64 -8.44 16.16
N LEU A 105 -1.02 -8.46 14.96
CA LEU A 105 -1.30 -7.44 13.96
C LEU A 105 -2.75 -7.57 13.46
N PRO A 106 -3.50 -6.46 13.42
CA PRO A 106 -4.92 -6.48 13.02
C PRO A 106 -5.07 -6.56 11.50
N THR A 107 -4.65 -7.68 10.90
CA THR A 107 -4.80 -7.95 9.47
C THR A 107 -5.92 -8.96 9.21
N PRO A 108 -6.58 -8.95 8.04
CA PRO A 108 -7.56 -9.97 7.68
C PRO A 108 -6.95 -11.36 7.71
N ARG A 109 -7.64 -12.33 8.30
CA ARG A 109 -7.23 -13.73 8.29
C ARG A 109 -7.86 -14.45 7.12
N VAL A 110 -7.07 -15.17 6.35
CA VAL A 110 -7.57 -16.01 5.26
C VAL A 110 -8.36 -17.17 5.84
N ILE A 111 -9.58 -17.36 5.40
CA ILE A 111 -10.43 -18.50 5.79
C ILE A 111 -10.34 -19.55 4.68
N PRO A 112 -9.72 -20.70 4.93
CA PRO A 112 -9.63 -21.74 3.91
C PRO A 112 -11.00 -22.35 3.63
N ALA A 113 -11.23 -22.75 2.39
CA ALA A 113 -12.38 -23.53 2.00
C ALA A 113 -12.31 -24.94 2.63
N ARG A 114 -13.40 -25.72 2.54
CA ARG A 114 -13.49 -27.08 3.13
C ARG A 114 -12.42 -28.05 2.60
N ASP A 115 -11.97 -27.85 1.38
CA ASP A 115 -10.90 -28.62 0.74
C ASP A 115 -9.50 -28.03 1.00
N ALA A 116 -9.38 -27.16 2.00
CA ALA A 116 -8.18 -26.46 2.42
C ALA A 116 -7.61 -25.44 1.43
N ARG A 117 -8.27 -25.18 0.30
CA ARG A 117 -7.86 -24.10 -0.62
C ARG A 117 -8.12 -22.73 0.02
N THR A 118 -7.16 -21.84 -0.10
CA THR A 118 -7.26 -20.44 0.33
C THR A 118 -7.76 -19.51 -0.79
N ILE A 119 -7.71 -19.98 -2.03
CA ILE A 119 -8.16 -19.30 -3.24
C ILE A 119 -9.03 -20.27 -4.02
N LEU A 120 -10.26 -19.84 -4.33
CA LEU A 120 -11.19 -20.60 -5.18
C LEU A 120 -11.19 -19.97 -6.58
N PRO A 121 -10.61 -20.62 -7.59
CA PRO A 121 -10.72 -20.16 -8.97
C PRO A 121 -12.18 -20.24 -9.45
N THR A 122 -12.66 -19.18 -10.11
CA THR A 122 -13.96 -19.13 -10.77
C THR A 122 -13.80 -18.55 -12.19
N PRO A 123 -14.77 -18.74 -13.09
CA PRO A 123 -14.74 -18.10 -14.41
C PRO A 123 -14.69 -16.56 -14.36
N ASN A 124 -15.13 -15.97 -13.24
CA ASN A 124 -15.22 -14.52 -13.05
C ASN A 124 -14.08 -13.93 -12.21
N GLY A 125 -13.05 -14.72 -11.90
CA GLY A 125 -11.92 -14.32 -11.07
C GLY A 125 -11.70 -15.24 -9.86
N ALA A 126 -10.74 -14.90 -9.02
CA ALA A 126 -10.39 -15.69 -7.84
C ALA A 126 -11.20 -15.23 -6.62
N LEU A 127 -11.99 -16.15 -6.05
CA LEU A 127 -12.81 -15.88 -4.87
C LEU A 127 -12.06 -16.28 -3.60
N ARG A 128 -12.06 -15.38 -2.59
CA ARG A 128 -11.41 -15.57 -1.29
C ARG A 128 -12.33 -15.14 -0.17
N LEU A 129 -12.20 -15.77 0.99
CA LEU A 129 -12.93 -15.41 2.21
C LEU A 129 -11.94 -15.01 3.30
N PHE A 130 -12.23 -13.88 3.97
CA PHE A 130 -11.40 -13.34 5.05
C PHE A 130 -12.26 -13.03 6.27
N THR A 131 -11.62 -12.96 7.44
CA THR A 131 -12.27 -12.39 8.62
C THR A 131 -12.62 -10.92 8.38
N TRP A 132 -13.77 -10.49 8.89
CA TRP A 132 -14.14 -9.07 8.95
C TRP A 132 -13.37 -8.37 10.07
N LEU A 133 -12.81 -7.20 9.79
CA LEU A 133 -12.19 -6.35 10.79
C LEU A 133 -13.15 -5.19 11.14
N PRO A 134 -13.54 -5.06 12.42
CA PRO A 134 -14.40 -3.96 12.86
C PRO A 134 -13.58 -2.67 13.03
N GLY A 135 -14.20 -1.53 12.83
CA GLY A 135 -13.58 -0.22 13.04
C GLY A 135 -14.09 0.83 12.09
N THR A 136 -13.61 2.06 12.29
CA THR A 136 -13.88 3.21 11.44
C THR A 136 -12.63 3.54 10.64
N PRO A 137 -12.72 3.76 9.31
CA PRO A 137 -11.58 4.19 8.51
C PRO A 137 -10.95 5.47 9.08
N LEU A 138 -9.62 5.52 9.16
CA LEU A 138 -8.90 6.68 9.69
C LEU A 138 -9.16 7.95 8.90
N ALA A 139 -9.55 7.83 7.63
CA ALA A 139 -9.97 8.97 6.80
C ALA A 139 -11.15 9.77 7.40
N HIS A 140 -11.91 9.17 8.31
CA HIS A 140 -13.04 9.79 9.00
C HIS A 140 -12.73 10.20 10.46
N LEU A 141 -11.50 10.02 10.89
CA LEU A 141 -11.05 10.34 12.25
C LEU A 141 -10.09 11.54 12.26
N PRO A 142 -10.03 12.30 13.38
CA PRO A 142 -9.06 13.39 13.52
C PRO A 142 -7.62 12.87 13.43
N ARG A 143 -6.77 13.59 12.74
CA ARG A 143 -5.32 13.32 12.70
C ARG A 143 -4.67 13.91 13.96
N THR A 144 -4.08 13.06 14.78
CA THR A 144 -3.41 13.47 16.02
C THR A 144 -1.98 12.89 16.08
N PRO A 145 -1.06 13.48 16.86
CA PRO A 145 0.27 12.92 17.07
C PRO A 145 0.24 11.49 17.62
N ASN A 146 -0.69 11.15 18.51
CA ASN A 146 -0.84 9.79 19.04
C ASN A 146 -1.24 8.81 17.95
N LEU A 147 -2.23 9.18 17.11
CA LEU A 147 -2.64 8.35 15.97
C LEU A 147 -1.49 8.19 14.97
N ALA A 148 -0.74 9.25 14.67
CA ALA A 148 0.44 9.15 13.81
C ALA A 148 1.49 8.18 14.38
N GLY A 149 1.72 8.21 15.68
CA GLY A 149 2.56 7.24 16.38
C GLY A 149 2.04 5.81 16.27
N ALA A 150 0.74 5.60 16.46
CA ALA A 150 0.12 4.27 16.31
C ALA A 150 0.25 3.71 14.87
N ILE A 151 0.06 4.56 13.86
CA ILE A 151 0.28 4.21 12.44
C ILE A 151 1.74 3.80 12.22
N GLY A 152 2.71 4.60 12.69
CA GLY A 152 4.13 4.30 12.55
C GLY A 152 4.54 2.99 13.21
N ALA A 153 4.04 2.72 14.43
CA ALA A 153 4.32 1.48 15.15
C ALA A 153 3.74 0.26 14.42
N ALA A 154 2.50 0.35 13.93
CA ALA A 154 1.84 -0.75 13.21
C ALA A 154 2.54 -1.05 11.90
N LEU A 155 2.90 -0.02 11.11
CA LEU A 155 3.62 -0.17 9.86
C LEU A 155 5.02 -0.74 10.09
N GLY A 156 5.77 -0.22 11.06
CA GLY A 156 7.11 -0.75 11.38
C GLY A 156 7.08 -2.23 11.75
N ARG A 157 6.06 -2.66 12.50
CA ARG A 157 5.86 -4.09 12.83
C ARG A 157 5.46 -4.92 11.63
N LEU A 158 4.60 -4.39 10.74
CA LEU A 158 4.22 -5.07 9.49
C LEU A 158 5.44 -5.26 8.59
N ASP A 159 6.23 -4.22 8.37
CA ASP A 159 7.44 -4.28 7.54
C ASP A 159 8.51 -5.21 8.11
N ALA A 160 8.70 -5.19 9.44
CA ALA A 160 9.59 -6.14 10.11
C ALA A 160 9.12 -7.60 9.91
N THR A 161 7.81 -7.83 9.91
CA THR A 161 7.22 -9.15 9.65
C THR A 161 7.40 -9.58 8.20
N LEU A 162 7.14 -8.67 7.25
CA LEU A 162 7.26 -8.93 5.81
C LEU A 162 8.71 -9.08 5.33
N ALA A 163 9.71 -8.63 6.10
CA ALA A 163 11.13 -8.75 5.75
C ALA A 163 11.58 -10.22 5.54
N SER A 164 10.93 -11.19 6.18
CA SER A 164 11.21 -12.62 6.01
C SER A 164 10.30 -13.31 4.97
N PHE A 165 9.35 -12.57 4.39
CA PHE A 165 8.43 -13.11 3.40
C PHE A 165 8.99 -12.95 1.98
N HIS A 166 8.97 -14.04 1.22
CA HIS A 166 9.46 -14.07 -0.17
C HIS A 166 8.44 -14.77 -1.06
N HIS A 167 8.19 -14.17 -2.24
CA HIS A 167 7.31 -14.77 -3.25
C HIS A 167 7.79 -14.40 -4.66
N PRO A 168 7.77 -15.33 -5.64
CA PRO A 168 8.25 -15.02 -7.00
C PRO A 168 7.52 -13.87 -7.70
N ALA A 169 6.23 -13.70 -7.41
CA ALA A 169 5.42 -12.63 -8.00
C ALA A 169 5.59 -11.26 -7.30
N ALA A 170 6.41 -11.15 -6.24
CA ALA A 170 6.61 -9.88 -5.55
C ALA A 170 7.33 -8.83 -6.42
N ALA A 171 8.21 -9.27 -7.32
CA ALA A 171 9.01 -8.39 -8.20
C ALA A 171 8.24 -7.98 -9.47
N HIS A 172 6.94 -7.69 -9.36
CA HIS A 172 6.18 -7.13 -10.47
C HIS A 172 6.29 -5.61 -10.51
N HIS A 173 6.15 -5.04 -11.70
CA HIS A 173 6.16 -3.60 -11.87
C HIS A 173 4.80 -2.99 -11.46
N LEU A 174 4.84 -2.00 -10.58
CA LEU A 174 3.67 -1.25 -10.14
C LEU A 174 3.96 0.24 -10.27
N LEU A 175 3.16 0.96 -11.05
CA LEU A 175 3.37 2.40 -11.27
C LEU A 175 3.12 3.22 -9.99
N TRP A 176 2.31 2.71 -9.05
CA TRP A 176 2.08 3.32 -7.74
C TRP A 176 3.25 3.16 -6.76
N ASP A 177 4.17 2.22 -7.03
CA ASP A 177 5.38 2.08 -6.24
C ASP A 177 6.34 3.24 -6.52
N ILE A 178 6.62 4.02 -5.49
CA ILE A 178 7.39 5.26 -5.62
C ILE A 178 8.85 5.06 -6.02
N GLN A 179 9.41 3.84 -5.88
CA GLN A 179 10.72 3.55 -6.48
C GLN A 179 10.72 3.72 -8.01
N ASN A 180 9.55 3.59 -8.64
CA ASN A 180 9.33 3.75 -10.07
C ASN A 180 8.91 5.18 -10.48
N ALA A 181 9.13 6.20 -9.62
CA ALA A 181 8.65 7.55 -9.88
C ALA A 181 9.16 8.15 -11.19
N CYS A 182 10.32 7.72 -11.69
CA CYS A 182 10.83 8.14 -13.01
C CYS A 182 9.89 7.77 -14.17
N ASP A 183 9.10 6.71 -14.04
CA ASP A 183 8.16 6.26 -15.07
C ASP A 183 6.94 7.15 -15.21
N LEU A 184 6.78 8.13 -14.31
CA LEU A 184 5.72 9.14 -14.39
C LEU A 184 6.00 10.22 -15.44
N ALA A 185 7.23 10.39 -15.91
CA ALA A 185 7.60 11.46 -16.84
C ALA A 185 6.72 11.53 -18.10
N PRO A 186 6.36 10.41 -18.77
CA PRO A 186 5.46 10.43 -19.92
C PRO A 186 4.03 10.86 -19.61
N LEU A 187 3.60 10.85 -18.34
CA LEU A 187 2.25 11.21 -17.90
C LEU A 187 2.12 12.68 -17.53
N THR A 188 3.23 13.39 -17.34
CA THR A 188 3.27 14.81 -16.93
C THR A 188 2.50 15.77 -17.86
N PRO A 189 2.31 15.52 -19.18
CA PRO A 189 1.47 16.36 -20.02
C PRO A 189 0.00 16.47 -19.55
N SER A 190 -0.49 15.49 -18.78
CA SER A 190 -1.86 15.50 -18.22
C SER A 190 -2.00 16.38 -16.99
N LEU A 191 -0.90 16.83 -16.39
CA LEU A 191 -0.91 17.69 -15.21
C LEU A 191 -1.41 19.10 -15.52
N PRO A 192 -2.03 19.79 -14.55
CA PRO A 192 -2.28 21.23 -14.61
C PRO A 192 -1.00 22.01 -14.95
N ALA A 193 -1.14 23.07 -15.76
CA ALA A 193 0.00 23.82 -16.30
C ALA A 193 0.89 24.44 -15.20
N ASP A 194 0.30 24.81 -14.06
CA ASP A 194 0.99 25.40 -12.91
C ASP A 194 1.80 24.37 -12.09
N LEU A 195 1.39 23.10 -12.10
CA LEU A 195 2.09 22.03 -11.38
C LEU A 195 3.18 21.35 -12.21
N ARG A 196 3.01 21.31 -13.53
CA ARG A 196 3.88 20.55 -14.43
C ARG A 196 5.37 20.91 -14.29
N PRO A 197 5.79 22.20 -14.29
CA PRO A 197 7.21 22.53 -14.17
C PRO A 197 7.82 22.01 -12.86
N ARG A 198 7.11 22.19 -11.75
CA ARG A 198 7.57 21.75 -10.43
C ARG A 198 7.74 20.25 -10.36
N ILE A 199 6.74 19.48 -10.87
CA ILE A 199 6.78 18.04 -10.87
C ILE A 199 7.90 17.53 -11.79
N THR A 200 8.08 18.12 -12.99
CA THR A 200 9.19 17.76 -13.88
C THR A 200 10.56 17.98 -13.21
N THR A 201 10.76 19.15 -12.59
CA THR A 201 12.01 19.42 -11.84
C THR A 201 12.23 18.42 -10.71
N PHE A 202 11.18 18.03 -9.99
CA PHE A 202 11.28 17.00 -8.95
C PHE A 202 11.64 15.63 -9.53
N LEU A 203 11.03 15.21 -10.65
CA LEU A 203 11.36 13.94 -11.30
C LEU A 203 12.81 13.89 -11.76
N ASP A 204 13.35 15.01 -12.28
CA ASP A 204 14.77 15.14 -12.63
C ASP A 204 15.66 15.02 -11.39
N HIS A 205 15.29 15.67 -10.27
CA HIS A 205 15.99 15.50 -8.98
C HIS A 205 15.92 14.05 -8.50
N PHE A 206 14.74 13.45 -8.53
CA PHE A 206 14.55 12.06 -8.11
C PHE A 206 15.43 11.10 -8.92
N ALA A 207 15.46 11.24 -10.25
CA ALA A 207 16.27 10.39 -11.12
C ALA A 207 17.78 10.52 -10.86
N ASN A 208 18.26 11.73 -10.57
CA ASN A 208 19.70 12.01 -10.47
C ASN A 208 20.26 11.90 -9.04
N GLN A 209 19.41 11.99 -8.00
CA GLN A 209 19.85 12.00 -6.60
C GLN A 209 19.17 10.91 -5.77
N THR A 210 17.83 10.89 -5.75
CA THR A 210 17.07 10.02 -4.84
C THR A 210 17.10 8.57 -5.28
N ALA A 211 16.85 8.27 -6.55
CA ALA A 211 16.81 6.89 -7.06
C ALA A 211 18.16 6.17 -6.93
N PRO A 212 19.32 6.77 -7.27
CA PRO A 212 20.62 6.15 -7.02
C PRO A 212 20.88 5.85 -5.53
N ALA A 213 20.53 6.78 -4.63
CA ALA A 213 20.71 6.57 -3.20
C ALA A 213 19.75 5.52 -2.64
N LEU A 214 18.52 5.44 -3.18
CA LEU A 214 17.52 4.43 -2.83
C LEU A 214 17.98 3.03 -3.25
N ALA A 215 18.59 2.89 -4.43
CA ALA A 215 19.05 1.62 -4.97
C ALA A 215 20.14 0.93 -4.09
N GLU A 216 20.82 1.69 -3.23
CA GLU A 216 21.79 1.15 -2.26
C GLU A 216 21.12 0.50 -1.04
N LEU A 217 19.80 0.72 -0.84
CA LEU A 217 19.06 0.18 0.29
C LEU A 217 18.52 -1.22 -0.01
N PRO A 218 18.34 -2.06 1.02
CA PRO A 218 17.79 -3.40 0.83
C PRO A 218 16.32 -3.36 0.38
N HIS A 219 15.94 -4.34 -0.47
CA HIS A 219 14.55 -4.58 -0.87
C HIS A 219 13.90 -5.61 0.03
N GLN A 220 12.61 -5.42 0.27
CA GLN A 220 11.72 -6.39 0.90
C GLN A 220 10.31 -6.28 0.32
N VAL A 221 9.44 -7.21 0.65
CA VAL A 221 8.01 -7.04 0.40
C VAL A 221 7.46 -5.96 1.32
N ILE A 222 6.67 -5.04 0.75
CA ILE A 222 6.00 -3.95 1.47
C ILE A 222 4.50 -3.97 1.18
N HIS A 223 3.71 -3.26 2.00
CA HIS A 223 2.27 -3.10 1.78
C HIS A 223 1.96 -2.20 0.56
N GLY A 224 2.72 -1.12 0.37
CA GLY A 224 2.65 -0.21 -0.78
C GLY A 224 1.51 0.80 -0.77
N ASP A 225 0.46 0.61 0.05
CA ASP A 225 -0.69 1.53 0.11
C ASP A 225 -1.22 1.73 1.54
N PHE A 226 -0.33 2.01 2.50
CA PHE A 226 -0.65 2.21 3.91
C PHE A 226 -1.28 3.58 4.17
N ASN A 227 -2.48 3.79 3.65
CA ASN A 227 -3.20 5.06 3.66
C ASN A 227 -4.40 5.04 4.63
N PRO A 228 -4.97 6.23 5.01
CA PRO A 228 -6.06 6.31 5.98
C PRO A 228 -7.37 5.60 5.60
N HIS A 229 -7.60 5.27 4.33
CA HIS A 229 -8.77 4.50 3.89
C HIS A 229 -8.58 3.00 4.11
N ASN A 230 -7.32 2.54 4.16
CA ASN A 230 -6.94 1.13 4.36
C ASN A 230 -6.63 0.80 5.82
N LEU A 231 -6.79 1.77 6.73
CA LEU A 231 -6.57 1.59 8.15
C LEU A 231 -7.86 1.83 8.92
N LEU A 232 -8.14 0.95 9.89
CA LEU A 232 -9.29 1.06 10.77
C LEU A 232 -8.82 1.31 12.21
N ALA A 233 -9.61 2.09 12.96
CA ALA A 233 -9.43 2.26 14.40
C ALA A 233 -10.75 2.15 15.15
N ASP A 234 -10.66 1.91 16.46
CA ASP A 234 -11.79 2.03 17.36
C ASP A 234 -12.22 3.51 17.46
N PRO A 235 -13.45 3.88 17.09
CA PRO A 235 -13.90 5.27 17.16
C PRO A 235 -13.89 5.85 18.59
N LYS A 236 -13.86 5.01 19.62
CA LYS A 236 -13.77 5.41 21.04
C LYS A 236 -12.31 5.56 21.49
N GLN A 237 -11.37 4.95 20.80
CA GLN A 237 -9.92 5.00 21.04
C GLN A 237 -9.22 5.16 19.69
N PRO A 238 -9.20 6.37 19.08
CA PRO A 238 -8.73 6.56 17.70
C PRO A 238 -7.25 6.20 17.44
N ASP A 239 -6.45 6.12 18.48
CA ASP A 239 -5.06 5.64 18.44
C ASP A 239 -4.92 4.11 18.58
N HIS A 240 -6.04 3.38 18.77
CA HIS A 240 -6.06 1.92 18.75
C HIS A 240 -6.48 1.41 17.36
N LEU A 241 -5.51 0.99 16.56
CA LEU A 241 -5.76 0.41 15.24
C LEU A 241 -6.41 -0.97 15.37
N THR A 242 -7.51 -1.15 14.65
CA THR A 242 -8.30 -2.39 14.63
C THR A 242 -8.26 -3.10 13.27
N GLY A 243 -7.66 -2.48 12.26
CA GLY A 243 -7.55 -3.09 10.93
C GLY A 243 -6.50 -2.46 10.04
N ILE A 244 -5.75 -3.32 9.34
CA ILE A 244 -4.90 -3.01 8.21
C ILE A 244 -5.47 -3.76 7.02
N LEU A 245 -5.98 -3.03 6.02
CA LEU A 245 -6.74 -3.56 4.88
C LEU A 245 -5.95 -3.41 3.59
N ASP A 246 -6.45 -4.04 2.55
CA ASP A 246 -6.04 -3.90 1.15
C ASP A 246 -4.56 -4.16 0.85
N PHE A 247 -4.22 -5.43 0.81
CA PHE A 247 -2.91 -5.95 0.41
C PHE A 247 -2.76 -6.07 -1.12
N GLY A 248 -3.53 -5.28 -1.90
CA GLY A 248 -3.58 -5.34 -3.36
C GLY A 248 -2.38 -4.73 -4.07
N ASP A 249 -1.74 -3.74 -3.44
CA ASP A 249 -0.61 -3.00 -3.99
C ASP A 249 0.75 -3.43 -3.40
N MET A 250 0.78 -4.60 -2.75
CA MET A 250 2.04 -5.18 -2.26
C MET A 250 3.03 -5.40 -3.39
N THR A 251 4.30 -5.11 -3.13
CA THR A 251 5.38 -5.27 -4.11
C THR A 251 6.73 -5.46 -3.40
N LEU A 252 7.74 -5.89 -4.16
CA LEU A 252 9.13 -5.89 -3.72
C LEU A 252 9.72 -4.49 -3.92
N SER A 253 9.90 -3.77 -2.83
CA SER A 253 10.39 -2.39 -2.81
C SER A 253 11.24 -2.12 -1.56
N HIS A 254 11.54 -0.86 -1.28
CA HIS A 254 12.27 -0.47 -0.08
C HIS A 254 11.27 -0.14 1.05
N ARG A 255 11.50 -0.67 2.27
CA ARG A 255 10.60 -0.41 3.43
C ARG A 255 10.37 1.09 3.70
N ILE A 256 11.36 1.92 3.41
CA ILE A 256 11.25 3.37 3.57
C ILE A 256 10.21 3.97 2.61
N CYS A 257 9.95 3.33 1.46
CA CYS A 257 8.87 3.72 0.54
C CYS A 257 7.50 3.50 1.18
N ASP A 258 7.31 2.43 1.94
CA ASP A 258 6.05 2.18 2.66
C ASP A 258 5.79 3.25 3.73
N LEU A 259 6.82 3.60 4.52
CA LEU A 259 6.73 4.70 5.46
C LEU A 259 6.43 6.04 4.77
N ALA A 260 7.04 6.30 3.61
CA ALA A 260 6.79 7.52 2.83
C ALA A 260 5.35 7.59 2.31
N VAL A 261 4.78 6.45 1.89
CA VAL A 261 3.35 6.36 1.52
C VAL A 261 2.48 6.76 2.69
N ALA A 262 2.64 6.17 3.87
CA ALA A 262 1.87 6.52 5.07
C ALA A 262 2.05 8.01 5.45
N ALA A 263 3.30 8.51 5.44
CA ALA A 263 3.65 9.87 5.77
C ALA A 263 2.99 10.90 4.86
N SER A 264 2.84 10.61 3.56
CA SER A 264 2.25 11.52 2.58
C SER A 264 0.80 11.93 2.90
N TYR A 265 0.07 11.13 3.66
CA TYR A 265 -1.29 11.41 4.12
C TYR A 265 -1.35 12.12 5.48
N LEU A 266 -0.21 12.28 6.15
CA LEU A 266 -0.10 12.86 7.49
C LEU A 266 0.64 14.21 7.50
N ILE A 267 0.79 14.84 6.34
CA ILE A 267 1.39 16.18 6.27
C ILE A 267 0.40 17.20 6.85
N GLU A 268 0.83 17.90 7.91
CA GLU A 268 0.11 19.07 8.41
C GLU A 268 0.65 20.31 7.69
N PRO A 269 -0.19 21.04 6.92
CA PRO A 269 0.30 22.14 6.08
C PRO A 269 1.01 23.25 6.83
N SER A 270 0.63 23.52 8.09
CA SER A 270 1.25 24.55 8.92
C SER A 270 2.60 24.14 9.49
N ASP A 271 2.80 22.86 9.77
CA ASP A 271 4.03 22.27 10.28
C ASP A 271 4.07 20.76 10.00
N PRO A 272 4.75 20.33 8.92
CA PRO A 272 4.85 18.92 8.58
C PRO A 272 5.43 18.04 9.69
N ALA A 273 6.32 18.59 10.55
CA ALA A 273 6.96 17.82 11.62
C ALA A 273 5.97 17.36 12.69
N THR A 274 4.87 18.08 12.90
CA THR A 274 3.85 17.79 13.93
C THR A 274 3.37 16.34 13.92
N LEU A 275 3.11 15.77 12.74
CA LEU A 275 2.65 14.38 12.60
C LEU A 275 3.75 13.44 12.08
N LEU A 276 4.70 13.94 11.29
CA LEU A 276 5.76 13.11 10.73
C LEU A 276 6.79 12.67 11.76
N VAL A 277 7.06 13.49 12.80
CA VAL A 277 7.96 13.11 13.89
C VAL A 277 7.41 11.92 14.69
N PRO A 278 6.19 11.95 15.26
CA PRO A 278 5.66 10.81 16.00
C PRO A 278 5.50 9.55 15.12
N LEU A 279 5.11 9.70 13.85
CA LEU A 279 5.03 8.60 12.88
C LEU A 279 6.40 7.91 12.72
N THR A 280 7.42 8.69 12.30
CA THR A 280 8.75 8.17 11.98
C THR A 280 9.44 7.58 13.20
N ARG A 281 9.31 8.25 14.35
CA ARG A 281 9.89 7.79 15.63
C ARG A 281 9.26 6.47 16.09
N ALA A 282 7.94 6.31 15.98
CA ALA A 282 7.27 5.07 16.35
C ALA A 282 7.58 3.93 15.38
N TYR A 283 7.68 4.21 14.08
CA TYR A 283 8.17 3.25 13.09
C TYR A 283 9.60 2.82 13.42
N HIS A 284 10.53 3.77 13.64
CA HIS A 284 11.93 3.51 13.95
C HIS A 284 12.11 2.63 15.20
N ARG A 285 11.26 2.81 16.23
CA ARG A 285 11.27 1.94 17.42
C ARG A 285 10.86 0.51 17.11
N ALA A 286 9.88 0.32 16.23
CA ALA A 286 9.37 -0.99 15.86
C ALA A 286 10.27 -1.70 14.83
N ASN A 287 10.88 -0.93 13.93
CA ASN A 287 11.74 -1.40 12.84
C ASN A 287 12.84 -0.34 12.58
N PRO A 288 14.01 -0.48 13.21
CA PRO A 288 15.04 0.56 13.19
C PRO A 288 15.50 0.96 11.78
N LEU A 289 15.36 2.26 11.47
CA LEU A 289 15.78 2.87 10.21
C LEU A 289 17.26 3.30 10.31
N THR A 290 17.97 3.23 9.21
CA THR A 290 19.29 3.84 9.08
C THR A 290 19.18 5.36 8.89
N ALA A 291 20.25 6.09 9.21
CA ALA A 291 20.28 7.52 8.94
C ALA A 291 20.11 7.88 7.45
N GLN A 292 20.53 6.98 6.54
CA GLN A 292 20.35 7.15 5.10
C GLN A 292 18.86 7.06 4.72
N GLU A 293 18.13 6.07 5.25
CA GLU A 293 16.69 5.94 5.02
C GLU A 293 15.94 7.18 5.49
N ILE A 294 16.26 7.69 6.69
CA ILE A 294 15.60 8.89 7.24
C ILE A 294 15.91 10.13 6.39
N ARG A 295 17.15 10.27 5.86
CA ARG A 295 17.49 11.41 4.99
C ARG A 295 16.73 11.39 3.67
N LEU A 296 16.42 10.21 3.12
CA LEU A 296 15.66 10.06 1.88
C LEU A 296 14.14 10.25 2.08
N LEU A 297 13.65 10.12 3.30
CA LEU A 297 12.21 10.10 3.58
C LEU A 297 11.46 11.34 3.05
N PRO A 298 11.92 12.59 3.19
CA PRO A 298 11.22 13.76 2.63
C PRO A 298 11.08 13.72 1.09
N ASP A 299 12.12 13.28 0.38
CA ASP A 299 12.06 13.10 -1.08
C ASP A 299 11.09 12.00 -1.47
N LEU A 300 11.06 10.89 -0.74
CA LEU A 300 10.14 9.79 -0.98
C LEU A 300 8.68 10.17 -0.67
N ILE A 301 8.44 10.98 0.37
CA ILE A 301 7.12 11.57 0.63
C ILE A 301 6.70 12.44 -0.56
N THR A 302 7.59 13.29 -1.05
CA THR A 302 7.36 14.12 -2.24
C THR A 302 7.08 13.26 -3.47
N ALA A 303 7.82 12.15 -3.66
CA ALA A 303 7.59 11.19 -4.73
C ALA A 303 6.16 10.60 -4.67
N ARG A 304 5.65 10.24 -3.48
CA ARG A 304 4.27 9.75 -3.34
C ARG A 304 3.22 10.82 -3.71
N LEU A 305 3.42 12.05 -3.29
CA LEU A 305 2.52 13.16 -3.65
C LEU A 305 2.53 13.40 -5.17
N VAL A 306 3.70 13.41 -5.79
CA VAL A 306 3.90 13.54 -7.24
C VAL A 306 3.24 12.37 -7.99
N THR A 307 3.42 11.13 -7.50
CA THR A 307 2.78 9.94 -8.04
C THR A 307 1.26 10.09 -8.03
N THR A 308 0.69 10.48 -6.88
CA THR A 308 -0.76 10.69 -6.73
C THR A 308 -1.26 11.75 -7.71
N LEU A 309 -0.63 12.92 -7.77
CA LEU A 309 -1.04 14.01 -8.65
C LEU A 309 -0.95 13.63 -10.12
N THR A 310 0.12 12.95 -10.52
CA THR A 310 0.39 12.62 -11.92
C THR A 310 -0.52 11.50 -12.42
N ILE A 311 -0.63 10.40 -11.68
CA ILE A 311 -1.48 9.27 -12.08
C ILE A 311 -2.95 9.67 -12.09
N THR A 312 -3.41 10.41 -11.06
CA THR A 312 -4.81 10.80 -10.99
C THR A 312 -5.19 11.82 -12.08
N ALA A 313 -4.32 12.77 -12.41
CA ALA A 313 -4.55 13.70 -13.53
C ALA A 313 -4.63 12.95 -14.87
N TRP A 314 -3.71 12.01 -15.12
CA TRP A 314 -3.71 11.19 -16.33
C TRP A 314 -4.96 10.29 -16.40
N ARG A 315 -5.37 9.62 -15.30
CA ARG A 315 -6.60 8.82 -15.27
C ARG A 315 -7.86 9.68 -15.49
N ALA A 316 -7.94 10.85 -14.84
CA ALA A 316 -9.07 11.75 -14.99
C ALA A 316 -9.25 12.26 -16.44
N SER A 317 -8.15 12.49 -17.16
CA SER A 317 -8.21 12.86 -18.58
C SER A 317 -8.76 11.72 -19.47
N ARG A 318 -8.53 10.46 -19.11
CA ARG A 318 -9.03 9.28 -19.83
C ARG A 318 -10.46 8.88 -19.44
N TYR A 319 -10.84 9.14 -18.19
CA TYR A 319 -12.13 8.74 -17.61
C TYR A 319 -12.85 9.97 -17.02
N PRO A 320 -13.25 10.96 -17.84
CA PRO A 320 -13.81 12.23 -17.35
C PRO A 320 -15.10 12.06 -16.53
N ALA A 321 -15.92 11.04 -16.85
CA ALA A 321 -17.13 10.74 -16.09
C ALA A 321 -16.84 10.35 -14.63
N ASN A 322 -15.65 9.80 -14.33
CA ASN A 322 -15.22 9.40 -12.99
C ASN A 322 -14.16 10.35 -12.38
N ALA A 323 -13.87 11.49 -13.05
CA ALA A 323 -12.84 12.42 -12.61
C ALA A 323 -13.01 12.91 -11.16
N PRO A 324 -14.21 13.25 -10.65
CA PRO A 324 -14.37 13.68 -9.26
C PRO A 324 -13.89 12.66 -8.24
N TYR A 325 -14.15 11.37 -8.48
CA TYR A 325 -13.67 10.30 -7.62
C TYR A 325 -12.16 10.09 -7.76
N ILE A 326 -11.65 10.06 -8.98
CA ILE A 326 -10.22 9.87 -9.26
C ILE A 326 -9.37 10.97 -8.61
N LEU A 327 -9.83 12.21 -8.68
CA LEU A 327 -9.10 13.39 -8.20
C LEU A 327 -9.33 13.67 -6.69
N ARG A 328 -10.07 12.83 -5.96
CA ARG A 328 -10.46 13.10 -4.55
C ARG A 328 -9.28 13.41 -3.61
N ASN A 329 -8.11 12.81 -3.87
CA ASN A 329 -6.90 13.03 -3.08
C ASN A 329 -5.97 14.12 -3.64
N ALA A 330 -6.25 14.66 -4.83
CA ALA A 330 -5.37 15.64 -5.47
C ALA A 330 -5.25 16.97 -4.67
N PRO A 331 -6.32 17.54 -4.07
CA PRO A 331 -6.19 18.74 -3.27
C PRO A 331 -5.27 18.55 -2.05
N THR A 332 -5.41 17.45 -1.33
CA THR A 332 -4.57 17.15 -0.15
C THR A 332 -3.12 16.89 -0.57
N SER A 333 -2.90 16.16 -1.67
CA SER A 333 -1.55 15.92 -2.19
C SER A 333 -0.88 17.21 -2.65
N ARG A 334 -1.62 18.14 -3.26
CA ARG A 334 -1.10 19.46 -3.62
C ARG A 334 -0.71 20.28 -2.40
N ALA A 335 -1.59 20.35 -1.40
CA ALA A 335 -1.31 21.06 -0.14
C ALA A 335 -0.08 20.46 0.57
N GLY A 336 0.05 19.13 0.59
CA GLY A 336 1.23 18.46 1.13
C GLY A 336 2.51 18.81 0.36
N LEU A 337 2.44 18.84 -0.97
CA LEU A 337 3.55 19.25 -1.82
C LEU A 337 3.95 20.72 -1.54
N ASP A 338 2.98 21.61 -1.34
CA ASP A 338 3.22 23.02 -1.02
C ASP A 338 3.83 23.21 0.38
N ALA A 339 3.53 22.34 1.33
CA ALA A 339 4.05 22.38 2.69
C ALA A 339 5.51 21.88 2.80
N LEU A 340 5.95 21.01 1.91
CA LEU A 340 7.31 20.44 1.91
C LEU A 340 8.30 21.40 1.21
N THR A 341 8.61 22.53 1.84
CA THR A 341 9.45 23.58 1.28
C THR A 341 10.94 23.39 1.56
N ASP A 342 11.27 22.69 2.66
CA ASP A 342 12.67 22.42 3.07
C ASP A 342 12.82 20.93 3.47
N PRO A 343 13.06 20.04 2.49
CA PRO A 343 13.25 18.63 2.75
C PRO A 343 14.49 18.35 3.62
N THR A 344 15.52 19.19 3.55
CA THR A 344 16.74 19.02 4.33
C THR A 344 16.50 19.30 5.82
N ALA A 345 15.82 20.39 6.14
CA ALA A 345 15.46 20.72 7.53
C ALA A 345 14.52 19.66 8.11
N LEU A 346 13.56 19.16 7.33
CA LEU A 346 12.67 18.07 7.75
C LEU A 346 13.47 16.80 8.05
N ALA A 347 14.37 16.37 7.15
CA ALA A 347 15.21 15.20 7.37
C ALA A 347 16.04 15.31 8.66
N GLN A 348 16.63 16.49 8.93
CA GLN A 348 17.38 16.75 10.16
C GLN A 348 16.49 16.61 11.39
N THR A 349 15.28 17.16 11.36
CA THR A 349 14.30 17.06 12.45
C THR A 349 13.93 15.62 12.74
N LEU A 350 13.68 14.81 11.70
CA LEU A 350 13.35 13.40 11.81
C LEU A 350 14.51 12.57 12.36
N LEU A 351 15.75 12.86 11.94
CA LEU A 351 16.96 12.21 12.47
C LEU A 351 17.11 12.46 13.98
N LEU A 352 17.06 13.73 14.41
CA LEU A 352 17.16 14.09 15.83
C LEU A 352 16.03 13.43 16.67
N ALA A 353 14.83 13.35 16.11
CA ALA A 353 13.71 12.69 16.79
C ALA A 353 13.90 11.18 16.98
N CYS A 354 14.60 10.51 16.06
CA CYS A 354 14.91 9.08 16.14
C CYS A 354 16.11 8.79 17.06
N GLU A 355 17.08 9.71 17.17
CA GLU A 355 18.26 9.58 18.03
C GLU A 355 17.96 9.87 19.51
N SER A 356 16.88 10.62 19.79
CA SER A 356 16.55 11.02 21.16
C SER A 356 16.02 9.82 21.96
N PRO A 357 16.64 9.47 23.11
CA PRO A 357 16.08 8.50 24.04
C PRO A 357 14.72 9.02 24.55
N THR A 358 13.81 8.11 24.83
CA THR A 358 12.49 8.39 25.44
C THR A 358 12.58 8.59 26.91
#